data_d3f80ee0366e5c9e970ba979f70ddbbf
#
_entry.id   d3f80ee0366e5c9e970ba979f70ddbbf
#
_cell.length_a   1.000
_cell.length_b   1.000
_cell.length_c   1.000
_cell.angle_alpha   90.00
_cell.angle_beta   90.00
_cell.angle_gamma   90.00
#
_symmetry.space_group_name_H-M   'P 1'
#
loop_
_entity.id
_entity.type
_entity.pdbx_description
1 polymer ?
#
loop_
_entity_poly.entity_id
_entity_poly.type
_entity_poly.pdbx_seq_one_letter_code
_entity_poly.pdbx_strand_id
1 'polypeptide(L)'
;MDLAIEFIKGTESKNKFKFFCLNIELKLRIINIIMTYIITDPCVGTCDTACVEVCPVDCIHGPDDPEGSGEEAKEDGYDATNKQLYINPEECIDCGACEPECPVDAIYDEDEVPDEYEPSIDKNYSFFGQDR
;
A
#
# COMPACT_ATOMS: atom_id res chain seq x y z
N MET A 1 -22.89 -51.54 -0.84
CA MET A 1 -23.52 -50.37 -0.19
C MET A 1 -22.50 -49.56 0.63
N ASP A 2 -21.67 -50.19 1.42
CA ASP A 2 -20.71 -49.49 2.29
C ASP A 2 -19.64 -48.75 1.51
N LEU A 3 -19.16 -49.26 0.37
CA LEU A 3 -18.20 -48.58 -0.53
C LEU A 3 -18.75 -47.28 -1.14
N ALA A 4 -20.03 -47.19 -1.43
CA ALA A 4 -20.67 -45.98 -1.96
C ALA A 4 -20.81 -44.90 -0.88
N ILE A 5 -21.04 -45.26 0.37
CA ILE A 5 -21.12 -44.37 1.51
C ILE A 5 -19.74 -43.79 1.86
N GLU A 6 -18.67 -44.58 1.82
CA GLU A 6 -17.31 -44.13 2.01
C GLU A 6 -16.86 -43.16 0.92
N PHE A 7 -17.23 -43.43 -0.34
CA PHE A 7 -16.94 -42.55 -1.47
C PHE A 7 -17.60 -41.17 -1.32
N ILE A 8 -18.87 -41.13 -0.90
CA ILE A 8 -19.62 -39.88 -0.64
C ILE A 8 -18.99 -39.10 0.53
N LYS A 9 -18.59 -39.77 1.60
CA LYS A 9 -17.88 -39.15 2.72
C LYS A 9 -16.54 -38.54 2.29
N GLY A 10 -15.79 -39.22 1.45
CA GLY A 10 -14.53 -38.72 0.90
C GLY A 10 -14.71 -37.49 0.03
N THR A 11 -15.80 -37.44 -0.74
CA THR A 11 -16.11 -36.30 -1.60
C THR A 11 -16.55 -35.07 -0.81
N GLU A 12 -17.38 -35.26 0.22
CA GLU A 12 -17.76 -34.18 1.13
C GLU A 12 -16.58 -33.59 1.89
N SER A 13 -15.65 -34.41 2.36
CA SER A 13 -14.45 -33.96 3.06
C SER A 13 -13.55 -33.13 2.14
N LYS A 14 -13.38 -33.53 0.89
CA LYS A 14 -12.58 -32.77 -0.09
C LYS A 14 -13.21 -31.44 -0.45
N ASN A 15 -14.53 -31.39 -0.57
CA ASN A 15 -15.23 -30.14 -0.85
C ASN A 15 -15.21 -29.18 0.34
N LYS A 16 -15.36 -29.67 1.56
CA LYS A 16 -15.20 -28.86 2.78
C LYS A 16 -13.82 -28.28 2.92
N PHE A 17 -12.78 -29.06 2.63
CA PHE A 17 -11.40 -28.59 2.70
C PHE A 17 -11.11 -27.53 1.62
N LYS A 18 -11.59 -27.72 0.40
CA LYS A 18 -11.46 -26.78 -0.70
C LYS A 18 -12.20 -25.46 -0.41
N PHE A 19 -13.40 -25.53 0.18
CA PHE A 19 -14.16 -24.36 0.61
C PHE A 19 -13.48 -23.60 1.76
N PHE A 20 -12.87 -24.31 2.69
CA PHE A 20 -12.13 -23.74 3.81
C PHE A 20 -10.85 -23.03 3.33
N CYS A 21 -10.09 -23.61 2.40
CA CYS A 21 -8.93 -22.96 1.79
C CYS A 21 -9.32 -21.70 1.01
N LEU A 22 -10.44 -21.72 0.27
CA LEU A 22 -10.95 -20.56 -0.46
C LEU A 22 -11.32 -19.40 0.48
N ASN A 23 -11.91 -19.71 1.64
CA ASN A 23 -12.24 -18.71 2.65
C ASN A 23 -11.01 -18.11 3.33
N ILE A 24 -9.95 -18.88 3.53
CA ILE A 24 -8.67 -18.41 4.08
C ILE A 24 -7.99 -17.49 3.06
N GLU A 25 -7.93 -17.87 1.79
CA GLU A 25 -7.38 -17.00 0.74
C GLU A 25 -8.16 -15.71 0.58
N LEU A 26 -9.50 -15.77 0.65
CA LEU A 26 -10.36 -14.58 0.61
C LEU A 26 -10.15 -13.68 1.83
N LYS A 27 -10.00 -14.26 3.02
CA LYS A 27 -9.68 -13.52 4.25
C LYS A 27 -8.28 -12.91 4.22
N LEU A 28 -7.29 -13.62 3.69
CA LEU A 28 -5.94 -13.10 3.51
C LEU A 28 -5.90 -11.97 2.48
N ARG A 29 -6.70 -12.06 1.42
CA ARG A 29 -6.85 -10.95 0.45
C ARG A 29 -7.56 -9.74 1.06
N ILE A 30 -8.58 -9.96 1.89
CA ILE A 30 -9.27 -8.88 2.62
C ILE A 30 -8.33 -8.22 3.64
N ILE A 31 -7.43 -8.98 4.27
CA ILE A 31 -6.41 -8.44 5.18
C ILE A 31 -5.33 -7.66 4.41
N ASN A 32 -5.02 -8.05 3.17
CA ASN A 32 -4.12 -7.29 2.29
C ASN A 32 -4.75 -6.04 1.64
N ILE A 33 -6.05 -5.87 1.74
CA ILE A 33 -6.75 -4.63 1.31
C ILE A 33 -6.55 -3.51 2.34
N ILE A 34 -5.93 -3.80 3.47
CA ILE A 34 -5.97 -2.94 4.63
C ILE A 34 -4.69 -2.14 4.77
N MET A 35 -4.89 -0.87 4.67
CA MET A 35 -4.28 0.18 5.46
C MET A 35 -2.86 0.53 5.05
N THR A 36 -2.79 1.33 4.04
CA THR A 36 -1.60 2.11 3.73
C THR A 36 -1.94 3.59 3.75
N TYR A 37 -0.95 4.42 4.02
CA TYR A 37 -1.03 5.85 3.76
C TYR A 37 -0.69 6.14 2.29
N ILE A 38 -1.28 7.19 1.76
CA ILE A 38 -1.09 7.62 0.37
C ILE A 38 -0.56 9.05 0.37
N ILE A 39 0.44 9.32 -0.45
CA ILE A 39 0.92 10.67 -0.72
C ILE A 39 0.20 11.20 -1.95
N THR A 40 -0.45 12.35 -1.79
CA THR A 40 -1.29 12.99 -2.81
C THR A 40 -0.61 14.18 -3.50
N ASP A 41 -1.30 14.78 -4.44
CA ASP A 41 -0.78 15.84 -5.32
C ASP A 41 -0.14 17.06 -4.63
N PRO A 42 -0.53 17.53 -3.44
CA PRO A 42 0.18 18.63 -2.78
C PRO A 42 1.67 18.41 -2.53
N CYS A 43 2.14 17.14 -2.51
CA CYS A 43 3.56 16.81 -2.43
C CYS A 43 4.32 17.15 -3.73
N VAL A 44 3.63 17.19 -4.87
CA VAL A 44 4.26 17.48 -6.17
C VAL A 44 4.94 18.83 -6.16
N GLY A 45 6.21 18.83 -6.49
CA GLY A 45 7.05 20.04 -6.47
C GLY A 45 7.60 20.44 -5.09
N THR A 46 7.16 19.79 -4.02
CA THR A 46 7.63 20.05 -2.64
C THR A 46 8.68 19.03 -2.21
N CYS A 47 8.39 17.74 -2.33
CA CYS A 47 9.24 16.63 -1.93
C CYS A 47 9.92 16.87 -0.56
N ASP A 48 9.14 17.34 0.42
CA ASP A 48 9.63 17.49 1.79
C ASP A 48 9.88 16.09 2.38
N THR A 49 11.06 15.88 2.92
CA THR A 49 11.51 14.55 3.36
C THR A 49 11.29 14.28 4.85
N ALA A 50 10.58 15.16 5.56
CA ALA A 50 10.28 14.96 6.97
C ALA A 50 9.51 13.64 7.20
N CYS A 51 8.61 13.27 6.28
CA CYS A 51 7.89 12.00 6.33
C CYS A 51 8.81 10.77 6.19
N VAL A 52 9.87 10.88 5.41
CA VAL A 52 10.87 9.80 5.25
C VAL A 52 11.62 9.54 6.55
N GLU A 53 12.00 10.62 7.24
CA GLU A 53 12.78 10.54 8.49
C GLU A 53 12.03 9.86 9.63
N VAL A 54 10.70 10.01 9.68
CA VAL A 54 9.87 9.47 10.77
C VAL A 54 9.32 8.07 10.47
N CYS A 55 9.46 7.58 9.25
CA CYS A 55 8.95 6.26 8.88
C CYS A 55 9.78 5.14 9.53
N PRO A 56 9.19 4.32 10.44
CA PRO A 56 9.94 3.28 11.15
C PRO A 56 10.31 2.06 10.30
N VAL A 57 9.72 1.93 9.10
CA VAL A 57 9.92 0.80 8.18
C VAL A 57 10.49 1.22 6.83
N ASP A 58 10.86 2.50 6.68
CA ASP A 58 11.45 3.04 5.46
C ASP A 58 10.64 2.72 4.19
N CYS A 59 9.31 2.84 4.27
CA CYS A 59 8.40 2.50 3.16
C CYS A 59 8.10 3.68 2.22
N ILE A 60 8.73 4.82 2.41
CA ILE A 60 8.55 6.02 1.58
C ILE A 60 9.71 6.11 0.59
N HIS A 61 9.39 6.06 -0.68
CA HIS A 61 10.34 5.96 -1.78
C HIS A 61 10.13 7.04 -2.83
N GLY A 62 10.98 7.03 -3.82
CA GLY A 62 10.92 7.96 -4.93
C GLY A 62 11.92 9.11 -4.77
N PRO A 63 11.76 10.18 -5.53
CA PRO A 63 10.66 10.37 -6.50
C PRO A 63 10.87 9.71 -7.88
N ASP A 64 12.09 9.27 -8.17
CA ASP A 64 12.44 8.72 -9.50
C ASP A 64 12.59 7.19 -9.49
N ASP A 65 12.84 6.59 -8.33
CA ASP A 65 13.11 5.17 -8.18
C ASP A 65 12.21 4.52 -7.12
N PRO A 66 11.43 3.49 -7.48
CA PRO A 66 10.61 2.74 -6.52
C PRO A 66 11.42 2.03 -5.42
N GLU A 67 12.70 1.80 -5.64
CA GLU A 67 13.62 1.20 -4.66
C GLU A 67 14.49 2.25 -3.95
N GLY A 68 14.36 3.52 -4.33
CA GLY A 68 15.08 4.64 -3.74
C GLY A 68 14.68 4.91 -2.29
N SER A 69 15.58 5.49 -1.50
CA SER A 69 15.32 5.79 -0.08
C SER A 69 14.43 7.00 0.16
N GLY A 70 14.08 7.77 -0.87
CA GLY A 70 13.41 9.06 -0.75
C GLY A 70 14.31 10.19 -0.24
N GLU A 71 15.47 9.87 0.31
CA GLU A 71 16.42 10.87 0.86
C GLU A 71 17.13 11.70 -0.21
N GLU A 72 17.10 11.26 -1.46
CA GLU A 72 17.66 11.96 -2.61
C GLU A 72 17.07 13.37 -2.76
N ALA A 73 15.81 13.55 -2.35
CA ALA A 73 15.14 14.85 -2.37
C ALA A 73 15.68 15.85 -1.34
N LYS A 74 16.52 15.42 -0.39
CA LYS A 74 17.21 16.30 0.57
C LYS A 74 18.41 17.02 0.00
N GLU A 75 18.94 16.57 -1.12
CA GLU A 75 20.17 17.12 -1.68
C GLU A 75 19.96 18.58 -2.10
N ASP A 76 20.92 19.43 -1.72
CA ASP A 76 20.92 20.85 -2.09
C ASP A 76 20.91 20.99 -3.63
N GLY A 77 19.87 21.64 -4.14
CA GLY A 77 19.70 21.83 -5.58
C GLY A 77 18.90 20.72 -6.28
N TYR A 78 18.29 19.81 -5.53
CA TYR A 78 17.39 18.81 -6.11
C TYR A 78 16.19 19.50 -6.79
N ASP A 79 15.94 19.10 -8.04
CA ASP A 79 14.78 19.62 -8.80
C ASP A 79 13.55 18.75 -8.56
N ALA A 80 12.68 19.22 -7.68
CA ALA A 80 11.42 18.57 -7.35
C ALA A 80 10.27 18.87 -8.33
N THR A 81 10.51 19.61 -9.39
CA THR A 81 9.47 20.01 -10.36
C THR A 81 8.75 18.78 -10.93
N ASN A 82 7.43 18.74 -10.76
CA ASN A 82 6.56 17.60 -11.16
C ASN A 82 6.89 16.26 -10.51
N LYS A 83 7.62 16.26 -9.39
CA LYS A 83 7.99 15.05 -8.64
C LYS A 83 7.31 15.02 -7.29
N GLN A 84 7.04 13.84 -6.79
CA GLN A 84 6.52 13.59 -5.44
C GLN A 84 7.15 12.32 -4.86
N LEU A 85 7.02 12.15 -3.56
CA LEU A 85 7.33 10.89 -2.88
C LEU A 85 6.12 9.96 -2.90
N TYR A 86 6.36 8.66 -2.69
CA TYR A 86 5.35 7.60 -2.71
C TYR A 86 5.54 6.66 -1.52
N ILE A 87 4.44 6.13 -1.02
CA ILE A 87 4.44 5.14 0.07
C ILE A 87 4.20 3.76 -0.52
N ASN A 88 5.12 2.81 -0.28
CA ASN A 88 4.95 1.43 -0.73
C ASN A 88 3.88 0.72 0.09
N PRO A 89 2.75 0.31 -0.52
CA PRO A 89 1.65 -0.34 0.19
C PRO A 89 2.02 -1.67 0.84
N GLU A 90 2.98 -2.40 0.30
CA GLU A 90 3.42 -3.68 0.85
C GLU A 90 4.32 -3.53 2.07
N GLU A 91 5.00 -2.40 2.22
CA GLU A 91 5.92 -2.12 3.33
C GLU A 91 5.28 -1.29 4.44
N CYS A 92 4.28 -0.46 4.10
CA CYS A 92 3.59 0.40 5.06
C CYS A 92 2.87 -0.41 6.14
N ILE A 93 3.06 -0.02 7.40
CA ILE A 93 2.42 -0.65 8.57
C ILE A 93 1.25 0.16 9.14
N ASP A 94 0.81 1.18 8.43
CA ASP A 94 -0.31 2.03 8.85
C ASP A 94 -0.14 2.67 10.25
N CYS A 95 1.07 3.09 10.57
CA CYS A 95 1.36 3.69 11.89
C CYS A 95 0.98 5.16 12.03
N GLY A 96 0.71 5.86 10.92
CA GLY A 96 0.32 7.27 10.89
C GLY A 96 1.39 8.29 11.28
N ALA A 97 2.64 7.89 11.42
CA ALA A 97 3.71 8.78 11.86
C ALA A 97 4.06 9.86 10.81
N CYS A 98 3.89 9.56 9.53
CA CYS A 98 4.22 10.47 8.43
C CYS A 98 3.22 11.60 8.22
N GLU A 99 1.94 11.36 8.49
CA GLU A 99 0.85 12.32 8.24
C GLU A 99 1.10 13.69 8.92
N PRO A 100 1.34 13.77 10.26
CA PRO A 100 1.53 15.05 10.94
C PRO A 100 2.83 15.77 10.57
N GLU A 101 3.79 15.06 9.99
CA GLU A 101 5.08 15.63 9.58
C GLU A 101 5.05 16.25 8.18
N CYS A 102 3.98 16.05 7.41
CA CYS A 102 3.84 16.60 6.07
C CYS A 102 3.47 18.09 6.14
N PRO A 103 4.34 19.01 5.66
CA PRO A 103 4.09 20.45 5.75
C PRO A 103 3.02 20.96 4.79
N VAL A 104 2.63 20.16 3.81
CA VAL A 104 1.64 20.48 2.77
C VAL A 104 0.35 19.67 2.90
N ASP A 105 0.20 18.91 3.98
CA ASP A 105 -0.95 18.05 4.23
C ASP A 105 -1.29 17.13 3.02
N ALA A 106 -0.27 16.49 2.47
CA ALA A 106 -0.41 15.62 1.29
C ALA A 106 -0.63 14.15 1.63
N ILE A 107 -0.49 13.76 2.90
CA ILE A 107 -0.54 12.36 3.33
C ILE A 107 -1.87 12.07 4.00
N TYR A 108 -2.55 11.04 3.51
CA TYR A 108 -3.84 10.58 4.01
C TYR A 108 -3.84 9.05 4.15
N ASP A 109 -4.62 8.55 5.09
CA ASP A 109 -5.05 7.15 5.07
C ASP A 109 -5.79 6.88 3.76
N GLU A 110 -5.58 5.71 3.15
CA GLU A 110 -6.19 5.37 1.85
C GLU A 110 -7.72 5.54 1.84
N ASP A 111 -8.37 5.21 2.96
CA ASP A 111 -9.82 5.33 3.11
C ASP A 111 -10.30 6.78 3.35
N GLU A 112 -9.40 7.68 3.70
CA GLU A 112 -9.69 9.10 4.00
C GLU A 112 -9.21 10.07 2.92
N VAL A 113 -8.65 9.56 1.81
CA VAL A 113 -8.21 10.39 0.69
C VAL A 113 -9.40 11.18 0.12
N PRO A 114 -9.31 12.52 0.05
CA PRO A 114 -10.36 13.32 -0.56
C PRO A 114 -10.63 12.96 -2.03
N ASP A 115 -11.88 13.07 -2.47
CA ASP A 115 -12.31 12.75 -3.84
C ASP A 115 -11.46 13.45 -4.92
N GLU A 116 -11.00 14.67 -4.63
CA GLU A 116 -10.12 15.44 -5.53
C GLU A 116 -8.74 14.81 -5.74
N TYR A 117 -8.28 13.99 -4.78
CA TYR A 117 -6.99 13.30 -4.81
C TYR A 117 -7.12 11.79 -5.02
N GLU A 118 -8.30 11.25 -5.25
CA GLU A 118 -8.52 9.83 -5.51
C GLU A 118 -7.59 9.26 -6.59
N PRO A 119 -7.29 9.95 -7.70
CA PRO A 119 -6.34 9.48 -8.69
C PRO A 119 -4.91 9.26 -8.16
N SER A 120 -4.55 9.90 -7.06
CA SER A 120 -3.25 9.71 -6.41
C SER A 120 -3.09 8.32 -5.82
N ILE A 121 -4.17 7.64 -5.45
CA ILE A 121 -4.15 6.27 -4.96
C ILE A 121 -3.61 5.34 -6.05
N ASP A 122 -4.22 5.35 -7.23
CA ASP A 122 -3.80 4.53 -8.36
C ASP A 122 -2.37 4.88 -8.81
N LYS A 123 -2.01 6.16 -8.77
CA LYS A 123 -0.67 6.65 -9.07
C LYS A 123 0.36 6.09 -8.10
N ASN A 124 0.04 6.05 -6.81
CA ASN A 124 0.92 5.51 -5.78
C ASN A 124 1.17 4.00 -5.97
N TYR A 125 0.12 3.21 -6.20
CA TYR A 125 0.25 1.78 -6.48
C TYR A 125 1.03 1.52 -7.78
N SER A 126 0.71 2.24 -8.84
CA SER A 126 1.36 2.09 -10.15
C SER A 126 2.85 2.42 -10.11
N PHE A 127 3.29 3.33 -9.24
CA PHE A 127 4.71 3.66 -9.07
C PHE A 127 5.53 2.44 -8.63
N PHE A 128 4.95 1.56 -7.81
CA PHE A 128 5.57 0.31 -7.38
C PHE A 128 5.24 -0.89 -8.26
N GLY A 129 4.56 -0.69 -9.38
CA GLY A 129 4.12 -1.77 -10.26
C GLY A 129 3.07 -2.69 -9.64
N GLN A 130 2.29 -2.17 -8.70
CA GLN A 130 1.23 -2.87 -7.99
C GLN A 130 -0.14 -2.44 -8.50
N ASP A 131 -1.10 -3.35 -8.43
CA ASP A 131 -2.51 -3.08 -8.70
C ASP A 131 -3.28 -2.91 -7.37
N ARG A 132 -4.19 -1.94 -7.33
CA ARG A 132 -5.08 -1.70 -6.19
C ARG A 132 -6.16 -2.78 -6.07
#